data_2e716fc616973c137f88725160cab58b
#
_entry.id   2e716fc616973c137f88725160cab58b
#
_cell.length_a   1.000
_cell.length_b   1.000
_cell.length_c   1.000
_cell.angle_alpha   90.00
_cell.angle_beta   90.00
_cell.angle_gamma   90.00
#
_symmetry.space_group_name_H-M   'P 1'
#
loop_
_entity.id
_entity.type
_entity.pdbx_description
1 polymer ?
#
loop_
_entity_poly.entity_id
_entity_poly.type
_entity_poly.pdbx_seq_one_letter_code
_entity_poly.pdbx_strand_id
1 'polypeptide(L)'
;MTGVLRPAAVLAGRRVLLMRRYPLMVVSAVVLPLMIMLLFLALFNQLNLQQGIDYVQWVTPAMAVQAVLFTGMGAAYSVGMDIRDGLLDRWRSLPMSWVSLVIGRVGADLVRGFASIVVVVGCGAALGFRLPANPFAILGFVLVCAVMIAVVSVGGSLAGLRTGDPEATSAVILPLLMVSLMLSNGFAPASNFPSWLRPVVEINPVSLGSQLLRTITDNRVDTSALLGLLVWMVALGGLWGWLISRRYRRDG
;
A
#
# COMPACT_ATOMS: atom_id res chain seq x y z
N MET A 1 -20.78 -19.38 7.64
CA MET A 1 -20.02 -18.38 6.84
C MET A 1 -20.80 -17.09 6.55
N THR A 2 -22.12 -17.09 6.55
CA THR A 2 -22.98 -15.90 6.35
C THR A 2 -22.91 -14.86 7.48
N GLY A 3 -22.53 -15.26 8.72
CA GLY A 3 -22.45 -14.36 9.87
C GLY A 3 -21.26 -13.38 9.88
N VAL A 4 -20.21 -13.61 9.06
CA VAL A 4 -19.01 -12.75 9.04
C VAL A 4 -19.04 -11.78 7.86
N LEU A 5 -19.58 -12.20 6.71
CA LEU A 5 -19.53 -11.41 5.46
C LEU A 5 -20.53 -10.23 5.46
N ARG A 6 -21.73 -10.40 6.03
CA ARG A 6 -22.72 -9.31 6.12
C ARG A 6 -22.24 -8.11 6.96
N PRO A 7 -21.75 -8.28 8.21
CA PRO A 7 -21.19 -7.17 8.96
C PRO A 7 -19.97 -6.53 8.29
N ALA A 8 -19.08 -7.34 7.69
CA ALA A 8 -17.93 -6.85 6.96
C ALA A 8 -18.31 -5.96 5.75
N ALA A 9 -19.29 -6.38 4.96
CA ALA A 9 -19.81 -5.62 3.82
C ALA A 9 -20.46 -4.28 4.25
N VAL A 10 -21.22 -4.28 5.35
CA VAL A 10 -21.83 -3.07 5.91
C VAL A 10 -20.78 -2.08 6.40
N LEU A 11 -19.73 -2.57 7.08
CA LEU A 11 -18.62 -1.74 7.54
C LEU A 11 -17.80 -1.17 6.37
N ALA A 12 -17.52 -1.96 5.34
CA ALA A 12 -16.85 -1.50 4.13
C ALA A 12 -17.71 -0.45 3.40
N GLY A 13 -18.99 -0.70 3.21
CA GLY A 13 -19.93 0.22 2.58
C GLY A 13 -20.04 1.55 3.32
N ARG A 14 -20.11 1.53 4.66
CA ARG A 14 -20.10 2.76 5.48
C ARG A 14 -18.84 3.59 5.26
N ARG A 15 -17.65 2.96 5.19
CA ARG A 15 -16.39 3.68 4.94
C ARG A 15 -16.32 4.27 3.53
N VAL A 16 -16.82 3.55 2.53
CA VAL A 16 -16.92 4.07 1.15
C VAL A 16 -17.87 5.27 1.10
N LEU A 17 -18.98 5.24 1.83
CA LEU A 17 -19.90 6.38 1.95
C LEU A 17 -19.26 7.58 2.66
N LEU A 18 -18.42 7.34 3.68
CA LEU A 18 -17.66 8.41 4.35
C LEU A 18 -16.61 9.04 3.41
N MET A 19 -15.97 8.26 2.52
CA MET A 19 -15.08 8.79 1.49
C MET A 19 -15.80 9.76 0.54
N ARG A 20 -17.07 9.51 0.20
CA ARG A 20 -17.88 10.43 -0.58
C ARG A 20 -18.21 11.73 0.16
N ARG A 21 -18.37 11.68 1.49
CA ARG A 21 -18.66 12.85 2.33
C ARG A 21 -17.42 13.71 2.63
N TYR A 22 -16.25 13.10 2.63
CA TYR A 22 -14.97 13.78 2.90
C TYR A 22 -14.02 13.63 1.71
N PRO A 23 -14.30 14.29 0.58
CA PRO A 23 -13.49 14.17 -0.63
C PRO A 23 -12.03 14.59 -0.40
N LEU A 24 -11.79 15.47 0.56
CA LEU A 24 -10.42 15.91 0.92
C LEU A 24 -9.51 14.76 1.35
N MET A 25 -10.05 13.72 2.02
CA MET A 25 -9.28 12.52 2.39
C MET A 25 -8.87 11.68 1.18
N VAL A 26 -9.72 11.61 0.15
CA VAL A 26 -9.40 10.90 -1.09
C VAL A 26 -8.43 11.74 -1.93
N VAL A 27 -8.66 13.04 -2.00
CA VAL A 27 -7.80 14.00 -2.72
C VAL A 27 -6.38 13.97 -2.15
N SER A 28 -6.20 14.01 -0.82
CA SER A 28 -4.86 13.96 -0.22
C SER A 28 -4.12 12.65 -0.50
N ALA A 29 -4.83 11.51 -0.52
CA ALA A 29 -4.24 10.21 -0.82
C ALA A 29 -3.80 10.07 -2.28
N VAL A 30 -4.37 10.88 -3.19
CA VAL A 30 -4.08 10.87 -4.62
C VAL A 30 -3.10 11.98 -4.99
N VAL A 31 -3.29 13.19 -4.47
CA VAL A 31 -2.50 14.37 -4.85
C VAL A 31 -1.02 14.20 -4.49
N LEU A 32 -0.72 13.66 -3.32
CA LEU A 32 0.67 13.51 -2.89
C LEU A 32 1.48 12.55 -3.78
N PRO A 33 1.02 11.31 -4.09
CA PRO A 33 1.70 10.46 -5.08
C PRO A 33 1.82 11.09 -6.46
N LEU A 34 0.79 11.80 -6.93
CA LEU A 34 0.83 12.48 -8.22
C LEU A 34 1.85 13.62 -8.24
N MET A 35 1.87 14.45 -7.22
CA MET A 35 2.86 15.54 -7.13
C MET A 35 4.28 14.99 -7.11
N ILE A 36 4.53 13.93 -6.35
CA ILE A 36 5.83 13.26 -6.32
C ILE A 36 6.16 12.69 -7.69
N MET A 37 5.23 12.01 -8.35
CA MET A 37 5.41 11.48 -9.70
C MET A 37 5.78 12.58 -10.70
N LEU A 38 5.02 13.68 -10.73
CA LEU A 38 5.26 14.81 -11.62
C LEU A 38 6.61 15.49 -11.34
N LEU A 39 6.96 15.65 -10.05
CA LEU A 39 8.25 16.19 -9.65
C LEU A 39 9.41 15.32 -10.14
N PHE A 40 9.33 14.01 -9.93
CA PHE A 40 10.37 13.08 -10.37
C PHE A 40 10.45 13.02 -11.90
N LEU A 41 9.34 13.05 -12.60
CA LEU A 41 9.31 13.15 -14.06
C LEU A 41 9.96 14.45 -14.54
N ALA A 42 9.63 15.59 -13.95
CA ALA A 42 10.23 16.88 -14.32
C ALA A 42 11.74 16.91 -14.10
N LEU A 43 12.24 16.28 -13.01
CA LEU A 43 13.65 16.30 -12.66
C LEU A 43 14.48 15.25 -13.43
N PHE A 44 13.93 14.05 -13.62
CA PHE A 44 14.72 12.89 -14.06
C PHE A 44 14.40 12.39 -15.45
N ASN A 45 13.29 12.82 -16.08
CA ASN A 45 12.89 12.31 -17.39
C ASN A 45 13.96 12.57 -18.45
N GLN A 46 14.50 13.78 -18.52
CA GLN A 46 15.53 14.11 -19.52
C GLN A 46 16.84 13.37 -19.28
N LEU A 47 17.27 13.20 -18.03
CA LEU A 47 18.50 12.49 -17.66
C LEU A 47 18.41 11.00 -18.00
N ASN A 48 17.26 10.38 -17.76
CA ASN A 48 17.07 8.96 -18.01
C ASN A 48 16.82 8.66 -19.50
N LEU A 49 16.22 9.59 -20.26
CA LEU A 49 16.12 9.48 -21.71
C LEU A 49 17.50 9.43 -22.38
N GLN A 50 18.49 10.19 -21.88
CA GLN A 50 19.87 10.12 -22.35
C GLN A 50 20.53 8.76 -22.07
N GLN A 51 20.04 8.03 -21.07
CA GLN A 51 20.48 6.67 -20.72
C GLN A 51 19.66 5.57 -21.41
N GLY A 52 18.71 5.94 -22.29
CA GLY A 52 17.83 5.00 -22.99
C GLY A 52 16.73 4.38 -22.12
N ILE A 53 16.46 4.96 -20.94
CA ILE A 53 15.42 4.50 -20.01
C ILE A 53 14.15 5.33 -20.24
N ASP A 54 13.04 4.67 -20.57
CA ASP A 54 11.71 5.29 -20.53
C ASP A 54 11.31 5.48 -19.07
N TYR A 55 11.56 6.69 -18.56
CA TYR A 55 11.36 6.98 -17.13
C TYR A 55 9.91 6.93 -16.71
N VAL A 56 8.95 7.21 -17.59
CA VAL A 56 7.52 7.08 -17.31
C VAL A 56 7.18 5.61 -17.06
N GLN A 57 7.70 4.72 -17.91
CA GLN A 57 7.52 3.28 -17.76
C GLN A 57 8.18 2.74 -16.48
N TRP A 58 9.31 3.36 -16.10
CA TRP A 58 10.05 2.99 -14.90
C TRP A 58 9.34 3.42 -13.61
N VAL A 59 8.90 4.68 -13.52
CA VAL A 59 8.42 5.29 -12.27
C VAL A 59 6.96 4.94 -11.94
N THR A 60 6.11 4.73 -12.94
CA THR A 60 4.67 4.50 -12.71
C THR A 60 4.37 3.29 -11.83
N PRO A 61 4.98 2.10 -12.01
CA PRO A 61 4.83 0.98 -11.10
C PRO A 61 5.31 1.27 -9.67
N ALA A 62 6.40 2.04 -9.54
CA ALA A 62 6.89 2.45 -8.22
C ALA A 62 5.91 3.40 -7.51
N MET A 63 5.28 4.31 -8.26
CA MET A 63 4.21 5.17 -7.72
C MET A 63 2.97 4.36 -7.31
N ALA A 64 2.64 3.28 -8.01
CA ALA A 64 1.59 2.36 -7.59
C ALA A 64 1.93 1.70 -6.24
N VAL A 65 3.17 1.24 -6.05
CA VAL A 65 3.64 0.71 -4.75
C VAL A 65 3.61 1.79 -3.66
N GLN A 66 4.01 3.02 -3.98
CA GLN A 66 3.88 4.14 -3.05
C GLN A 66 2.44 4.38 -2.62
N ALA A 67 1.47 4.34 -3.54
CA ALA A 67 0.05 4.47 -3.22
C ALA A 67 -0.44 3.34 -2.29
N VAL A 68 0.07 2.11 -2.46
CA VAL A 68 -0.17 0.99 -1.54
C VAL A 68 0.33 1.34 -0.13
N LEU A 69 1.55 1.84 0.01
CA LEU A 69 2.13 2.18 1.31
C LEU A 69 1.35 3.29 2.01
N PHE A 70 0.94 4.33 1.28
CA PHE A 70 0.10 5.40 1.82
C PHE A 70 -1.30 4.90 2.23
N THR A 71 -1.80 3.83 1.58
CA THR A 71 -3.02 3.17 2.03
C THR A 71 -2.84 2.54 3.42
N GLY A 72 -1.70 1.91 3.69
CA GLY A 72 -1.37 1.40 5.03
C GLY A 72 -1.27 2.48 6.10
N MET A 73 -0.65 3.62 5.76
CA MET A 73 -0.62 4.79 6.66
C MET A 73 -2.03 5.30 6.98
N GLY A 74 -2.89 5.43 5.96
CA GLY A 74 -4.27 5.85 6.15
C GLY A 74 -5.10 4.83 6.95
N ALA A 75 -4.80 3.51 6.86
CA ALA A 75 -5.39 2.50 7.72
C ALA A 75 -5.01 2.73 9.19
N ALA A 76 -3.74 3.02 9.45
CA ALA A 76 -3.22 3.35 10.77
C ALA A 76 -3.89 4.59 11.38
N TYR A 77 -3.93 5.69 10.60
CA TYR A 77 -4.58 6.93 11.00
C TYR A 77 -6.07 6.72 11.34
N SER A 78 -6.78 5.98 10.49
CA SER A 78 -8.22 5.74 10.70
C SER A 78 -8.52 4.92 11.94
N VAL A 79 -7.61 4.02 12.34
CA VAL A 79 -7.74 3.26 13.59
C VAL A 79 -7.48 4.15 14.80
N GLY A 80 -6.47 5.02 14.74
CA GLY A 80 -6.24 6.03 15.78
C GLY A 80 -7.46 6.92 16.00
N MET A 81 -8.10 7.38 14.91
CA MET A 81 -9.36 8.13 14.98
C MET A 81 -10.49 7.34 15.63
N ASP A 82 -10.69 6.07 15.22
CA ASP A 82 -11.72 5.20 15.78
C ASP A 82 -11.54 5.01 17.30
N ILE A 83 -10.29 4.99 17.79
CA ILE A 83 -9.98 4.93 19.23
C ILE A 83 -10.31 6.24 19.92
N ARG A 84 -9.83 7.36 19.36
CA ARG A 84 -10.06 8.70 19.92
C ARG A 84 -11.56 9.02 20.01
N ASP A 85 -12.35 8.57 19.05
CA ASP A 85 -13.79 8.78 19.00
C ASP A 85 -14.60 7.75 19.86
N GLY A 86 -13.91 6.85 20.59
CA GLY A 86 -14.54 5.82 21.44
C GLY A 86 -15.34 4.76 20.68
N LEU A 87 -15.13 4.65 19.34
CA LEU A 87 -15.86 3.68 18.51
C LEU A 87 -15.44 2.24 18.79
N LEU A 88 -14.20 2.02 19.23
CA LEU A 88 -13.71 0.68 19.55
C LEU A 88 -14.46 0.06 20.72
N ASP A 89 -14.77 0.85 21.75
CA ASP A 89 -15.48 0.37 22.94
C ASP A 89 -16.94 0.04 22.61
N ARG A 90 -17.55 0.83 21.71
CA ARG A 90 -18.89 0.51 21.19
C ARG A 90 -18.91 -0.77 20.35
N TRP A 91 -17.84 -1.07 19.60
CA TRP A 91 -17.76 -2.32 18.83
C TRP A 91 -17.50 -3.54 19.68
N ARG A 92 -16.80 -3.39 20.82
CA ARG A 92 -16.59 -4.46 21.81
C ARG A 92 -17.91 -4.91 22.49
N SER A 93 -18.89 -4.01 22.61
CA SER A 93 -20.21 -4.34 23.17
C SER A 93 -21.15 -5.01 22.15
N LEU A 94 -20.79 -5.07 20.87
CA LEU A 94 -21.59 -5.72 19.84
C LEU A 94 -21.18 -7.20 19.68
N PRO A 95 -22.10 -8.12 19.43
CA PRO A 95 -21.81 -9.53 19.20
C PRO A 95 -21.20 -9.76 17.80
N MET A 96 -20.08 -9.10 17.52
CA MET A 96 -19.38 -9.20 16.22
C MET A 96 -18.03 -9.88 16.41
N SER A 97 -17.66 -10.75 15.46
CA SER A 97 -16.34 -11.35 15.48
C SER A 97 -15.28 -10.30 15.07
N TRP A 98 -14.14 -10.32 15.74
CA TRP A 98 -12.99 -9.49 15.40
C TRP A 98 -12.53 -9.68 13.94
N VAL A 99 -12.66 -10.90 13.44
CA VAL A 99 -12.33 -11.25 12.04
C VAL A 99 -13.19 -10.42 11.07
N SER A 100 -14.48 -10.22 11.39
CA SER A 100 -15.37 -9.37 10.56
C SER A 100 -14.91 -7.93 10.51
N LEU A 101 -14.40 -7.39 11.63
CA LEU A 101 -13.84 -6.03 11.69
C LEU A 101 -12.60 -5.89 10.82
N VAL A 102 -11.67 -6.84 10.91
CA VAL A 102 -10.43 -6.83 10.11
C VAL A 102 -10.75 -6.95 8.62
N ILE A 103 -11.61 -7.91 8.23
CA ILE A 103 -12.01 -8.10 6.82
C ILE A 103 -12.72 -6.85 6.28
N GLY A 104 -13.63 -6.26 7.04
CA GLY A 104 -14.33 -5.04 6.64
C GLY A 104 -13.38 -3.84 6.46
N ARG A 105 -12.35 -3.72 7.31
CA ARG A 105 -11.32 -2.68 7.19
C ARG A 105 -10.45 -2.90 5.96
N VAL A 106 -9.90 -4.09 5.80
CA VAL A 106 -9.07 -4.45 4.64
C VAL A 106 -9.86 -4.26 3.33
N GLY A 107 -11.15 -4.64 3.31
CA GLY A 107 -12.02 -4.41 2.15
C GLY A 107 -12.17 -2.92 1.79
N ALA A 108 -12.36 -2.05 2.79
CA ALA A 108 -12.42 -0.60 2.56
C ALA A 108 -11.06 -0.02 2.11
N ASP A 109 -9.96 -0.52 2.67
CA ASP A 109 -8.62 -0.10 2.29
C ASP A 109 -8.25 -0.57 0.88
N LEU A 110 -8.70 -1.76 0.45
CA LEU A 110 -8.59 -2.22 -0.94
C LEU A 110 -9.28 -1.26 -1.90
N VAL A 111 -10.52 -0.86 -1.63
CA VAL A 111 -11.24 0.11 -2.47
C VAL A 111 -10.48 1.43 -2.56
N ARG A 112 -9.99 1.95 -1.43
CA ARG A 112 -9.22 3.20 -1.38
C ARG A 112 -7.89 3.07 -2.10
N GLY A 113 -7.14 2.00 -1.85
CA GLY A 113 -5.84 1.74 -2.48
C GLY A 113 -5.96 1.58 -3.99
N PHE A 114 -6.94 0.82 -4.47
CA PHE A 114 -7.19 0.71 -5.90
C PHE A 114 -7.64 2.01 -6.54
N ALA A 115 -8.45 2.82 -5.87
CA ALA A 115 -8.80 4.14 -6.38
C ALA A 115 -7.55 5.02 -6.59
N SER A 116 -6.61 5.01 -5.62
CA SER A 116 -5.34 5.73 -5.74
C SER A 116 -4.46 5.16 -6.85
N ILE A 117 -4.36 3.83 -6.98
CA ILE A 117 -3.58 3.18 -8.04
C ILE A 117 -4.15 3.50 -9.42
N VAL A 118 -5.47 3.46 -9.60
CA VAL A 118 -6.15 3.80 -10.87
C VAL A 118 -5.82 5.23 -11.30
N VAL A 119 -5.81 6.17 -10.36
CA VAL A 119 -5.47 7.56 -10.67
C VAL A 119 -3.99 7.70 -11.03
N VAL A 120 -3.09 7.05 -10.29
CA VAL A 120 -1.63 7.08 -10.56
C VAL A 120 -1.32 6.45 -11.92
N VAL A 121 -1.87 5.25 -12.18
CA VAL A 121 -1.67 4.54 -13.46
C VAL A 121 -2.34 5.28 -14.61
N GLY A 122 -3.53 5.86 -14.39
CA GLY A 122 -4.23 6.68 -15.38
C GLY A 122 -3.44 7.95 -15.74
N CYS A 123 -2.86 8.63 -14.75
CA CYS A 123 -1.96 9.76 -14.99
C CYS A 123 -0.68 9.30 -15.74
N GLY A 124 -0.09 8.19 -15.33
CA GLY A 124 1.03 7.57 -16.05
C GLY A 124 0.69 7.28 -17.51
N ALA A 125 -0.49 6.71 -17.78
CA ALA A 125 -0.97 6.42 -19.13
C ALA A 125 -1.13 7.68 -19.97
N ALA A 126 -1.65 8.76 -19.38
CA ALA A 126 -1.73 10.07 -20.05
C ALA A 126 -0.35 10.66 -20.38
N LEU A 127 0.69 10.27 -19.64
CA LEU A 127 2.08 10.70 -19.84
C LEU A 127 2.92 9.72 -20.69
N GLY A 128 2.31 8.63 -21.18
CA GLY A 128 2.98 7.66 -22.07
C GLY A 128 3.24 6.30 -21.44
N PHE A 129 2.83 6.02 -20.21
CA PHE A 129 2.91 4.68 -19.62
C PHE A 129 2.06 3.69 -20.41
N ARG A 130 2.67 2.57 -20.78
CA ARG A 130 2.03 1.52 -21.56
C ARG A 130 1.56 0.40 -20.64
N LEU A 131 0.26 0.26 -20.53
CA LEU A 131 -0.32 -0.88 -19.83
C LEU A 131 -0.11 -2.17 -20.65
N PRO A 132 0.06 -3.33 -19.99
CA PRO A 132 0.16 -4.59 -20.71
C PRO A 132 -1.14 -4.87 -21.47
N ALA A 133 -1.02 -5.32 -22.72
CA ALA A 133 -2.19 -5.73 -23.50
C ALA A 133 -2.75 -7.09 -23.05
N ASN A 134 -1.97 -7.88 -22.30
CA ASN A 134 -2.35 -9.21 -21.83
C ASN A 134 -3.24 -9.12 -20.57
N PRO A 135 -4.49 -9.65 -20.61
CA PRO A 135 -5.38 -9.64 -19.45
C PRO A 135 -4.80 -10.35 -18.22
N PHE A 136 -4.01 -11.41 -18.43
CA PHE A 136 -3.36 -12.13 -17.32
C PHE A 136 -2.29 -11.27 -16.61
N ALA A 137 -1.58 -10.44 -17.35
CA ALA A 137 -0.63 -9.47 -16.77
C ALA A 137 -1.36 -8.39 -15.96
N ILE A 138 -2.50 -7.89 -16.46
CA ILE A 138 -3.34 -6.95 -15.71
C ILE A 138 -3.85 -7.61 -14.42
N LEU A 139 -4.33 -8.85 -14.51
CA LEU A 139 -4.78 -9.60 -13.32
C LEU A 139 -3.63 -9.80 -12.32
N GLY A 140 -2.43 -10.16 -12.80
CA GLY A 140 -1.24 -10.28 -11.97
C GLY A 140 -0.89 -8.97 -11.25
N PHE A 141 -0.91 -7.85 -11.97
CA PHE A 141 -0.68 -6.52 -11.42
C PHE A 141 -1.69 -6.20 -10.30
N VAL A 142 -2.98 -6.43 -10.55
CA VAL A 142 -4.05 -6.21 -9.58
C VAL A 142 -3.89 -7.11 -8.36
N LEU A 143 -3.56 -8.39 -8.54
CA LEU A 143 -3.36 -9.33 -7.43
C LEU A 143 -2.17 -8.96 -6.55
N VAL A 144 -1.03 -8.58 -7.14
CA VAL A 144 0.15 -8.13 -6.40
C VAL A 144 -0.21 -6.89 -5.57
N CYS A 145 -0.85 -5.90 -6.16
CA CYS A 145 -1.30 -4.71 -5.45
C CYS A 145 -2.31 -5.06 -4.33
N ALA A 146 -3.26 -5.96 -4.57
CA ALA A 146 -4.25 -6.37 -3.58
C ALA A 146 -3.61 -7.03 -2.35
N VAL A 147 -2.67 -7.95 -2.57
CA VAL A 147 -1.95 -8.62 -1.48
C VAL A 147 -1.12 -7.61 -0.69
N MET A 148 -0.39 -6.73 -1.36
CA MET A 148 0.39 -5.68 -0.70
C MET A 148 -0.51 -4.75 0.13
N ILE A 149 -1.63 -4.27 -0.43
CA ILE A 149 -2.60 -3.44 0.31
C ILE A 149 -3.10 -4.18 1.55
N ALA A 150 -3.49 -5.44 1.42
CA ALA A 150 -4.00 -6.21 2.55
C ALA A 150 -2.97 -6.30 3.69
N VAL A 151 -1.72 -6.64 3.38
CA VAL A 151 -0.65 -6.78 4.38
C VAL A 151 -0.30 -5.45 5.05
N VAL A 152 -0.13 -4.36 4.27
CA VAL A 152 0.21 -3.06 4.85
C VAL A 152 -0.95 -2.44 5.61
N SER A 153 -2.20 -2.71 5.20
CA SER A 153 -3.40 -2.25 5.89
C SER A 153 -3.56 -2.90 7.27
N VAL A 154 -3.30 -4.21 7.36
CA VAL A 154 -3.30 -4.93 8.65
C VAL A 154 -2.19 -4.39 9.55
N GLY A 155 -0.97 -4.23 9.03
CA GLY A 155 0.16 -3.67 9.78
C GLY A 155 -0.10 -2.25 10.25
N GLY A 156 -0.60 -1.39 9.38
CA GLY A 156 -1.02 -0.04 9.72
C GLY A 156 -2.11 -0.01 10.80
N SER A 157 -3.13 -0.84 10.65
CA SER A 157 -4.20 -0.95 11.67
C SER A 157 -3.66 -1.35 13.04
N LEU A 158 -2.70 -2.28 13.11
CA LEU A 158 -2.04 -2.66 14.36
C LEU A 158 -1.20 -1.53 14.96
N ALA A 159 -0.52 -0.75 14.13
CA ALA A 159 0.21 0.43 14.59
C ALA A 159 -0.74 1.46 15.22
N GLY A 160 -1.84 1.77 14.53
CA GLY A 160 -2.89 2.66 15.05
C GLY A 160 -3.51 2.16 16.37
N LEU A 161 -3.71 0.83 16.50
CA LEU A 161 -4.18 0.22 17.75
C LEU A 161 -3.18 0.35 18.91
N ARG A 162 -1.88 0.44 18.62
CA ARG A 162 -0.85 0.57 19.66
C ARG A 162 -0.64 1.98 20.15
N THR A 163 -0.67 2.93 19.24
CA THR A 163 -0.48 4.35 19.56
C THR A 163 -1.75 4.97 20.16
N GLY A 164 -2.92 4.54 19.71
CA GLY A 164 -4.21 5.07 20.17
C GLY A 164 -4.51 6.51 19.73
N ASP A 165 -3.55 7.16 19.06
CA ASP A 165 -3.65 8.54 18.58
C ASP A 165 -3.23 8.64 17.11
N PRO A 166 -4.03 9.29 16.25
CA PRO A 166 -3.77 9.36 14.82
C PRO A 166 -2.52 10.19 14.47
N GLU A 167 -2.26 11.28 15.19
CA GLU A 167 -1.10 12.13 14.97
C GLU A 167 0.20 11.41 15.37
N ALA A 168 0.23 10.79 16.54
CA ALA A 168 1.38 10.00 17.00
C ALA A 168 1.64 8.82 16.07
N THR A 169 0.60 8.16 15.57
CA THR A 169 0.73 7.07 14.59
C THR A 169 1.38 7.56 13.30
N SER A 170 0.93 8.69 12.78
CA SER A 170 1.45 9.28 11.55
C SER A 170 2.90 9.73 11.71
N ALA A 171 3.25 10.31 12.86
CA ALA A 171 4.61 10.75 13.17
C ALA A 171 5.64 9.61 13.19
N VAL A 172 5.21 8.39 13.55
CA VAL A 172 6.08 7.19 13.56
C VAL A 172 6.13 6.54 12.17
N ILE A 173 4.98 6.40 11.51
CA ILE A 173 4.91 5.62 10.25
C ILE A 173 5.48 6.41 9.09
N LEU A 174 5.23 7.72 8.99
CA LEU A 174 5.64 8.52 7.84
C LEU A 174 7.16 8.51 7.60
N PRO A 175 8.03 8.73 8.60
CA PRO A 175 9.48 8.63 8.40
C PRO A 175 9.92 7.24 7.94
N LEU A 176 9.32 6.18 8.51
CA LEU A 176 9.63 4.80 8.14
C LEU A 176 9.28 4.52 6.67
N LEU A 177 8.12 4.99 6.22
CA LEU A 177 7.72 4.90 4.82
C LEU A 177 8.66 5.70 3.90
N MET A 178 9.03 6.92 4.29
CA MET A 178 9.93 7.74 3.50
C MET A 178 11.31 7.09 3.36
N VAL A 179 11.87 6.57 4.45
CA VAL A 179 13.14 5.83 4.41
C VAL A 179 13.02 4.60 3.49
N SER A 180 11.95 3.82 3.63
CA SER A 180 11.73 2.63 2.77
C SER A 180 11.61 3.00 1.29
N LEU A 181 10.96 4.11 0.97
CA LEU A 181 10.82 4.62 -0.38
C LEU A 181 12.16 5.12 -0.93
N MET A 182 12.91 5.91 -0.14
CA MET A 182 14.21 6.45 -0.56
C MET A 182 15.25 5.36 -0.75
N LEU A 183 15.20 4.31 0.08
CA LEU A 183 16.07 3.14 -0.03
C LEU A 183 15.49 2.07 -0.97
N SER A 184 14.84 2.48 -2.06
CA SER A 184 14.26 1.56 -3.04
C SER A 184 14.73 1.86 -4.45
N ASN A 185 14.66 0.85 -5.32
CA ASN A 185 14.89 1.01 -6.76
C ASN A 185 13.68 1.65 -7.50
N GLY A 186 12.71 2.16 -6.74
CA GLY A 186 11.52 2.78 -7.29
C GLY A 186 11.81 4.00 -8.15
N PHE A 187 12.71 4.86 -7.69
CA PHE A 187 13.04 6.14 -8.32
C PHE A 187 14.31 6.09 -9.18
N ALA A 188 15.26 5.23 -8.83
CA ALA A 188 16.52 5.08 -9.57
C ALA A 188 16.98 3.62 -9.55
N PRO A 189 17.67 3.14 -10.60
CA PRO A 189 18.25 1.80 -10.61
C PRO A 189 19.16 1.54 -9.40
N ALA A 190 19.21 0.30 -8.93
CA ALA A 190 20.06 -0.07 -7.79
C ALA A 190 21.56 0.18 -8.05
N SER A 191 21.98 0.17 -9.33
CA SER A 191 23.34 0.50 -9.74
C SER A 191 23.79 1.92 -9.37
N ASN A 192 22.85 2.85 -9.20
CA ASN A 192 23.14 4.25 -8.83
C ASN A 192 23.43 4.43 -7.35
N PHE A 193 23.17 3.38 -6.53
CA PHE A 193 23.47 3.42 -5.11
C PHE A 193 24.91 2.94 -4.81
N PRO A 194 25.54 3.43 -3.73
CA PRO A 194 26.84 2.93 -3.27
C PRO A 194 26.82 1.41 -3.07
N SER A 195 27.93 0.73 -3.32
CA SER A 195 28.01 -0.73 -3.28
C SER A 195 27.56 -1.37 -1.98
N TRP A 196 27.81 -0.71 -0.84
CA TRP A 196 27.40 -1.18 0.47
C TRP A 196 25.88 -1.10 0.73
N LEU A 197 25.18 -0.21 0.00
CA LEU A 197 23.75 0.03 0.17
C LEU A 197 22.90 -0.81 -0.81
N ARG A 198 23.49 -1.25 -1.94
CA ARG A 198 22.78 -2.04 -2.97
C ARG A 198 22.03 -3.26 -2.42
N PRO A 199 22.63 -4.10 -1.55
CA PRO A 199 21.90 -5.25 -1.02
C PRO A 199 20.65 -4.86 -0.24
N VAL A 200 20.69 -3.74 0.50
CA VAL A 200 19.55 -3.23 1.26
C VAL A 200 18.44 -2.77 0.31
N VAL A 201 18.81 -2.05 -0.76
CA VAL A 201 17.88 -1.58 -1.79
C VAL A 201 17.23 -2.75 -2.53
N GLU A 202 18.00 -3.78 -2.87
CA GLU A 202 17.51 -4.94 -3.62
C GLU A 202 16.54 -5.82 -2.81
N ILE A 203 16.79 -6.00 -1.51
CA ILE A 203 15.93 -6.80 -0.61
C ILE A 203 14.69 -6.01 -0.15
N ASN A 204 14.68 -4.69 -0.29
CA ASN A 204 13.59 -3.86 0.16
C ASN A 204 12.25 -4.27 -0.51
N PRO A 205 11.16 -4.49 0.27
CA PRO A 205 9.87 -4.89 -0.28
C PRO A 205 9.28 -3.89 -1.28
N VAL A 206 9.62 -2.60 -1.16
CA VAL A 206 9.24 -1.57 -2.13
C VAL A 206 9.95 -1.78 -3.46
N SER A 207 11.23 -2.14 -3.43
CA SER A 207 12.01 -2.46 -4.62
C SER A 207 11.47 -3.71 -5.32
N LEU A 208 11.26 -4.77 -4.56
CA LEU A 208 10.72 -6.03 -5.08
C LEU A 208 9.33 -5.85 -5.69
N GLY A 209 8.45 -5.09 -5.00
CA GLY A 209 7.13 -4.76 -5.50
C GLY A 209 7.17 -3.96 -6.81
N SER A 210 7.97 -2.89 -6.86
CA SER A 210 8.09 -2.06 -8.06
C SER A 210 8.75 -2.81 -9.23
N GLN A 211 9.76 -3.64 -8.97
CA GLN A 211 10.41 -4.48 -9.98
C GLN A 211 9.43 -5.52 -10.54
N LEU A 212 8.69 -6.22 -9.66
CA LEU A 212 7.70 -7.20 -10.08
C LEU A 212 6.60 -6.55 -10.93
N LEU A 213 6.07 -5.40 -10.51
CA LEU A 213 5.06 -4.69 -11.29
C LEU A 213 5.59 -4.21 -12.64
N ARG A 214 6.86 -3.79 -12.75
CA ARG A 214 7.50 -3.44 -14.03
C ARG A 214 7.58 -4.64 -14.96
N THR A 215 8.09 -5.76 -14.47
CA THR A 215 8.22 -6.97 -15.32
C THR A 215 6.88 -7.51 -15.75
N ILE A 216 5.85 -7.41 -14.92
CA ILE A 216 4.47 -7.75 -15.29
C ILE A 216 3.97 -6.82 -16.41
N THR A 217 4.25 -5.52 -16.37
CA THR A 217 3.87 -4.60 -17.46
C THR A 217 4.57 -4.92 -18.78
N ASP A 218 5.76 -5.52 -18.74
CA ASP A 218 6.48 -6.03 -19.89
C ASP A 218 6.08 -7.45 -20.31
N ASN A 219 4.95 -7.98 -19.79
CA ASN A 219 4.47 -9.35 -19.99
C ASN A 219 5.48 -10.44 -19.57
N ARG A 220 6.30 -10.14 -18.58
CA ARG A 220 7.27 -11.07 -17.98
C ARG A 220 6.99 -11.17 -16.48
N VAL A 221 7.47 -12.24 -15.87
CA VAL A 221 7.41 -12.40 -14.40
C VAL A 221 8.84 -12.63 -13.92
N ASP A 222 9.33 -11.70 -13.13
CA ASP A 222 10.58 -11.90 -12.41
C ASP A 222 10.33 -12.79 -11.19
N THR A 223 10.73 -14.04 -11.31
CA THR A 223 10.56 -15.04 -10.25
C THR A 223 11.33 -14.69 -8.98
N SER A 224 12.46 -14.02 -9.08
CA SER A 224 13.26 -13.62 -7.93
C SER A 224 12.55 -12.51 -7.14
N ALA A 225 12.05 -11.49 -7.83
CA ALA A 225 11.26 -10.42 -7.24
C ALA A 225 9.94 -10.95 -6.63
N LEU A 226 9.27 -11.89 -7.32
CA LEU A 226 8.05 -12.53 -6.83
C LEU A 226 8.32 -13.31 -5.54
N LEU A 227 9.32 -14.17 -5.51
CA LEU A 227 9.67 -14.97 -4.33
C LEU A 227 10.11 -14.08 -3.17
N GLY A 228 10.96 -13.08 -3.42
CA GLY A 228 11.38 -12.12 -2.41
C GLY A 228 10.19 -11.35 -1.82
N LEU A 229 9.26 -10.88 -2.66
CA LEU A 229 8.06 -10.20 -2.20
C LEU A 229 7.14 -11.13 -1.42
N LEU A 230 6.95 -12.38 -1.85
CA LEU A 230 6.16 -13.39 -1.13
C LEU A 230 6.75 -13.67 0.25
N VAL A 231 8.07 -13.82 0.37
CA VAL A 231 8.73 -13.99 1.67
C VAL A 231 8.41 -12.80 2.59
N TRP A 232 8.50 -11.57 2.10
CA TRP A 232 8.12 -10.39 2.87
C TRP A 232 6.65 -10.38 3.26
N MET A 233 5.75 -10.71 2.33
CA MET A 233 4.31 -10.73 2.61
C MET A 233 3.95 -11.80 3.65
N VAL A 234 4.55 -12.99 3.57
CA VAL A 234 4.36 -14.06 4.55
C VAL A 234 4.98 -13.68 5.90
N ALA A 235 6.19 -13.12 5.92
CA ALA A 235 6.86 -12.70 7.15
C ALA A 235 6.08 -11.59 7.88
N LEU A 236 5.67 -10.55 7.15
CA LEU A 236 4.87 -9.46 7.71
C LEU A 236 3.47 -9.93 8.10
N GLY A 237 2.80 -10.69 7.25
CA GLY A 237 1.47 -11.23 7.54
C GLY A 237 1.48 -12.15 8.75
N GLY A 238 2.50 -13.02 8.87
CA GLY A 238 2.72 -13.88 10.03
C GLY A 238 3.02 -13.10 11.31
N LEU A 239 3.89 -12.08 11.21
CA LEU A 239 4.20 -11.17 12.33
C LEU A 239 2.93 -10.44 12.81
N TRP A 240 2.15 -9.90 11.88
CA TRP A 240 0.90 -9.21 12.22
C TRP A 240 -0.13 -10.17 12.84
N GLY A 241 -0.29 -11.37 12.27
CA GLY A 241 -1.17 -12.39 12.82
C GLY A 241 -0.77 -12.83 14.24
N TRP A 242 0.54 -13.01 14.48
CA TRP A 242 1.06 -13.34 15.81
C TRP A 242 0.86 -12.21 16.82
N LEU A 243 1.07 -10.95 16.41
CA LEU A 243 0.84 -9.79 17.28
C LEU A 243 -0.64 -9.64 17.65
N ILE A 244 -1.54 -9.90 16.71
CA ILE A 244 -2.99 -9.92 16.96
C ILE A 244 -3.33 -11.01 17.97
N SER A 245 -2.85 -12.24 17.76
CA SER A 245 -3.16 -13.39 18.62
C SER A 245 -2.65 -13.21 20.06
N ARG A 246 -1.47 -12.57 20.25
CA ARG A 246 -0.96 -12.25 21.58
C ARG A 246 -1.82 -11.25 22.34
N ARG A 247 -2.37 -10.28 21.68
CA ARG A 247 -3.24 -9.28 22.31
C ARG A 247 -4.55 -9.90 22.79
N TYR A 248 -5.11 -10.81 22.00
CA TYR A 248 -6.32 -11.54 22.37
C TYR A 248 -6.18 -12.44 23.62
N ARG A 249 -4.99 -13.01 23.83
CA ARG A 249 -4.73 -13.85 25.00
C ARG A 249 -4.51 -13.06 26.29
N ARG A 250 -4.37 -11.73 26.20
CA ARG A 250 -4.15 -10.87 27.39
C ARG A 250 -5.47 -10.21 27.87
N ASP A 251 -6.45 -10.09 26.98
CA ASP A 251 -7.71 -9.41 27.25
C ASP A 251 -8.87 -10.41 27.53
N GLY A 252 -8.62 -11.72 27.49
CA GLY A 252 -9.52 -12.83 27.91
C GLY A 252 -8.95 -13.60 29.08
#